data_645b3cf924d10a47c9dea5c0b19bb277
#
_entry.id   645b3cf924d10a47c9dea5c0b19bb277
#
_cell.length_a   1.000
_cell.length_b   1.000
_cell.length_c   1.000
_cell.angle_alpha   90.00
_cell.angle_beta   90.00
_cell.angle_gamma   90.00
#
_symmetry.space_group_name_H-M   'P 1'
#
loop_
_entity.id
_entity.type
_entity.pdbx_description
1 polymer ?
#
loop_
_entity_poly.entity_id
_entity_poly.type
_entity_poly.pdbx_seq_one_letter_code
_entity_poly.pdbx_strand_id
1 'polypeptide(L)'
;MRRTLKTLSPCLVAFLLMLTVAFAGNAQELQKKLEGLKGISGIEKLESDHYAEKYLVRITQPVDHKNPAAGTFTQRVIVAHVGFDRPTILVTEGYGAAYALNPRYQEELSKLLDANMVFVEYRYFLGLRPA
;
A
#
# COMPACT_ATOMS: atom_id res chain seq x y z
N MET A 1 16.86 -20.20 -47.31
CA MET A 1 17.40 -20.11 -45.94
C MET A 1 16.24 -20.27 -44.94
N ARG A 2 15.95 -21.48 -44.44
CA ARG A 2 14.86 -21.72 -43.47
C ARG A 2 15.41 -21.51 -42.07
N ARG A 3 14.94 -20.46 -41.36
CA ARG A 3 15.21 -20.23 -39.95
C ARG A 3 14.38 -21.24 -39.14
N THR A 4 15.01 -22.22 -38.54
CA THR A 4 14.39 -23.10 -37.55
C THR A 4 14.13 -22.31 -36.26
N LEU A 5 12.85 -22.00 -35.99
CA LEU A 5 12.44 -21.58 -34.65
C LEU A 5 12.72 -22.72 -33.68
N LYS A 6 13.68 -22.49 -32.78
CA LYS A 6 13.88 -23.40 -31.65
C LYS A 6 12.68 -23.21 -30.71
N THR A 7 11.82 -24.25 -30.64
CA THR A 7 10.71 -24.29 -29.67
C THR A 7 11.31 -24.36 -28.27
N LEU A 8 10.94 -23.40 -27.41
CA LEU A 8 11.29 -23.44 -25.99
C LEU A 8 10.72 -24.71 -25.37
N SER A 9 11.53 -25.39 -24.54
CA SER A 9 11.12 -26.61 -23.84
C SER A 9 9.86 -26.34 -23.01
N PRO A 10 8.85 -27.22 -23.04
CA PRO A 10 7.60 -27.05 -22.27
C PRO A 10 7.85 -26.89 -20.75
N CYS A 11 8.94 -27.46 -20.23
CA CYS A 11 9.36 -27.30 -18.84
C CYS A 11 9.77 -25.84 -18.52
N LEU A 12 10.40 -25.13 -19.46
CA LEU A 12 10.80 -23.74 -19.27
C LEU A 12 9.59 -22.78 -19.25
N VAL A 13 8.60 -23.06 -20.11
CA VAL A 13 7.34 -22.30 -20.14
C VAL A 13 6.52 -22.54 -18.87
N ALA A 14 6.45 -23.77 -18.37
CA ALA A 14 5.76 -24.13 -17.13
C ALA A 14 6.44 -23.50 -15.91
N PHE A 15 7.77 -23.44 -15.87
CA PHE A 15 8.52 -22.80 -14.79
C PHE A 15 8.31 -21.29 -14.78
N LEU A 16 8.27 -20.64 -15.96
CA LEU A 16 7.99 -19.19 -16.09
C LEU A 16 6.57 -18.85 -15.66
N LEU A 17 5.58 -19.71 -15.98
CA LEU A 17 4.19 -19.56 -15.53
C LEU A 17 4.04 -19.72 -14.01
N MET A 18 4.76 -20.66 -13.39
CA MET A 18 4.74 -20.81 -11.92
C MET A 18 5.34 -19.61 -11.19
N LEU A 19 6.38 -18.97 -11.74
CA LEU A 19 6.95 -17.75 -11.14
C LEU A 19 5.97 -16.58 -11.16
N THR A 20 5.18 -16.43 -12.21
CA THR A 20 4.21 -15.31 -12.32
C THR A 20 3.04 -15.45 -11.34
N VAL A 21 2.61 -16.68 -11.03
CA VAL A 21 1.53 -16.95 -10.07
C VAL A 21 1.98 -16.66 -8.62
N ALA A 22 3.25 -16.91 -8.27
CA ALA A 22 3.77 -16.64 -6.94
C ALA A 22 3.83 -15.12 -6.61
N PHE A 23 4.15 -14.27 -7.60
CA PHE A 23 4.16 -12.81 -7.42
C PHE A 23 2.76 -12.21 -7.29
N ALA A 24 1.76 -12.76 -7.99
CA ALA A 24 0.38 -12.27 -7.90
C ALA A 24 -0.29 -12.62 -6.56
N GLY A 25 0.14 -13.70 -5.90
CA GLY A 25 -0.42 -14.14 -4.61
C GLY A 25 -0.16 -13.17 -3.46
N ASN A 26 1.03 -12.57 -3.40
CA ASN A 26 1.40 -11.66 -2.31
C ASN A 26 0.68 -10.30 -2.38
N ALA A 27 0.47 -9.76 -3.59
CA ALA A 27 -0.24 -8.50 -3.80
C ALA A 27 -1.71 -8.55 -3.34
N GLN A 28 -2.38 -9.69 -3.54
CA GLN A 28 -3.76 -9.89 -3.06
C GLN A 28 -3.84 -10.09 -1.54
N GLU A 29 -2.76 -10.54 -0.90
CA GLU A 29 -2.76 -10.80 0.54
C GLU A 29 -2.78 -9.52 1.36
N LEU A 30 -1.96 -8.51 1.01
CA LEU A 30 -1.95 -7.22 1.71
C LEU A 30 -3.29 -6.49 1.54
N GLN A 31 -3.83 -6.43 0.32
CA GLN A 31 -5.11 -5.80 0.07
C GLN A 31 -6.22 -6.44 0.91
N LYS A 32 -6.32 -7.77 0.93
CA LYS A 32 -7.30 -8.51 1.75
C LYS A 32 -7.15 -8.23 3.24
N LYS A 33 -5.91 -8.14 3.73
CA LYS A 33 -5.65 -7.79 5.14
C LYS A 33 -6.12 -6.37 5.45
N LEU A 34 -5.87 -5.41 4.56
CA LEU A 34 -6.33 -4.03 4.72
C LEU A 34 -7.86 -3.95 4.69
N GLU A 35 -8.52 -4.63 3.73
CA GLU A 35 -9.99 -4.69 3.62
C GLU A 35 -10.66 -5.29 4.87
N GLY A 36 -9.98 -6.22 5.54
CA GLY A 36 -10.46 -6.86 6.77
C GLY A 36 -10.36 -5.97 8.03
N LEU A 37 -9.70 -4.81 7.96
CA LEU A 37 -9.56 -3.91 9.11
C LEU A 37 -10.83 -3.10 9.36
N LYS A 38 -11.20 -2.96 10.62
CA LYS A 38 -12.37 -2.17 11.03
C LYS A 38 -12.17 -0.69 10.69
N GLY A 39 -13.19 -0.06 10.11
CA GLY A 39 -13.21 1.36 9.81
C GLY A 39 -12.65 1.72 8.44
N ILE A 40 -12.15 0.75 7.68
CA ILE A 40 -11.72 1.01 6.30
C ILE A 40 -12.94 1.36 5.44
N SER A 41 -12.90 2.52 4.80
CA SER A 41 -13.95 3.02 3.91
C SER A 41 -13.51 3.12 2.44
N GLY A 42 -12.24 2.89 2.15
CA GLY A 42 -11.71 2.85 0.79
C GLY A 42 -10.26 2.46 0.73
N ILE A 43 -9.90 1.72 -0.31
CA ILE A 43 -8.52 1.34 -0.62
C ILE A 43 -8.29 1.62 -2.11
N GLU A 44 -7.22 2.35 -2.41
CA GLU A 44 -6.80 2.70 -3.75
C GLU A 44 -5.36 2.27 -3.95
N LYS A 45 -5.09 1.43 -4.95
CA LYS A 45 -3.73 1.03 -5.29
C LYS A 45 -3.00 2.18 -5.95
N LEU A 46 -1.79 2.45 -5.49
CA LEU A 46 -0.91 3.49 -6.02
C LEU A 46 0.28 2.86 -6.76
N GLU A 47 0.78 3.58 -7.75
CA GLU A 47 2.04 3.26 -8.42
C GLU A 47 3.23 3.51 -7.49
N SER A 48 4.30 2.69 -7.61
CA SER A 48 5.55 2.89 -6.88
C SER A 48 6.73 2.27 -7.62
N ASP A 49 7.85 3.05 -7.67
CA ASP A 49 9.12 2.59 -8.24
C ASP A 49 9.98 1.84 -7.21
N HIS A 50 9.64 1.93 -5.91
CA HIS A 50 10.50 1.48 -4.82
C HIS A 50 9.87 0.44 -3.88
N TYR A 51 8.53 0.38 -3.84
CA TYR A 51 7.80 -0.54 -2.98
C TYR A 51 7.07 -1.58 -3.83
N ALA A 52 7.05 -2.83 -3.38
CA ALA A 52 6.35 -3.90 -4.07
C ALA A 52 4.85 -3.61 -4.22
N GLU A 53 4.28 -2.96 -3.20
CA GLU A 53 2.89 -2.51 -3.18
C GLU A 53 2.75 -1.18 -2.45
N LYS A 54 1.84 -0.35 -2.92
CA LYS A 54 1.51 0.93 -2.29
C LYS A 54 0.02 1.20 -2.38
N TYR A 55 -0.57 1.64 -1.28
CA TYR A 55 -2.01 1.89 -1.17
C TYR A 55 -2.30 3.21 -0.47
N LEU A 56 -3.31 3.92 -0.97
CA LEU A 56 -4.00 4.98 -0.22
C LEU A 56 -5.22 4.37 0.45
N VAL A 57 -5.22 4.34 1.76
CA VAL A 57 -6.27 3.77 2.60
C VAL A 57 -7.05 4.90 3.25
N ARG A 58 -8.38 4.82 3.20
CA ARG A 58 -9.30 5.75 3.88
C ARG A 58 -9.90 5.06 5.09
N ILE A 59 -9.75 5.66 6.27
CA ILE A 59 -10.25 5.13 7.53
C ILE A 59 -11.30 6.08 8.06
N THR A 60 -12.53 5.61 8.21
CA THR A 60 -13.61 6.36 8.85
C THR A 60 -13.55 6.17 10.36
N GLN A 61 -13.48 7.27 11.08
CA GLN A 61 -13.39 7.29 12.53
C GLN A 61 -14.41 8.27 13.13
N PRO A 62 -14.88 8.04 14.38
CA PRO A 62 -15.70 9.01 15.08
C PRO A 62 -14.89 10.27 15.40
N VAL A 63 -15.54 11.42 15.33
CA VAL A 63 -14.97 12.73 15.75
C VAL A 63 -14.63 12.69 17.24
N ASP A 64 -15.51 12.10 18.03
CA ASP A 64 -15.31 11.85 19.45
C ASP A 64 -15.52 10.36 19.75
N HIS A 65 -14.46 9.68 20.19
CA HIS A 65 -14.53 8.27 20.57
C HIS A 65 -15.40 7.97 21.80
N LYS A 66 -15.63 9.00 22.65
CA LYS A 66 -16.52 8.89 23.81
C LYS A 66 -17.98 9.14 23.44
N ASN A 67 -18.22 9.87 22.35
CA ASN A 67 -19.55 10.13 21.82
C ASN A 67 -19.58 9.88 20.29
N PRO A 68 -19.70 8.63 19.85
CA PRO A 68 -19.69 8.28 18.42
C PRO A 68 -20.84 8.95 17.61
N ALA A 69 -21.91 9.39 18.30
CA ALA A 69 -23.02 10.11 17.66
C ALA A 69 -22.66 11.55 17.24
N ALA A 70 -21.52 12.09 17.69
CA ALA A 70 -21.04 13.42 17.31
C ALA A 70 -20.59 13.55 15.85
N GLY A 71 -20.66 12.46 15.08
CA GLY A 71 -20.27 12.42 13.67
C GLY A 71 -18.97 11.66 13.42
N THR A 72 -18.59 11.56 12.15
CA THR A 72 -17.39 10.87 11.70
C THR A 72 -16.54 11.75 10.80
N PHE A 73 -15.28 11.40 10.65
CA PHE A 73 -14.37 11.95 9.65
C PHE A 73 -13.60 10.81 8.98
N THR A 74 -13.07 11.11 7.80
CA THR A 74 -12.22 10.15 7.07
C THR A 74 -10.76 10.59 7.15
N GLN A 75 -9.90 9.71 7.63
CA GLN A 75 -8.46 9.91 7.68
C GLN A 75 -7.78 9.17 6.54
N ARG A 76 -6.78 9.79 5.92
CA ARG A 76 -5.96 9.17 4.89
C ARG A 76 -4.71 8.56 5.53
N VAL A 77 -4.39 7.35 5.06
CA VAL A 77 -3.19 6.60 5.43
C VAL A 77 -2.56 6.07 4.16
N ILE A 78 -1.27 6.29 3.97
CA ILE A 78 -0.54 5.70 2.84
C ILE A 78 0.28 4.54 3.38
N VAL A 79 0.07 3.36 2.81
CA VAL A 79 0.80 2.14 3.14
C VAL A 79 1.71 1.80 1.97
N ALA A 80 3.02 1.76 2.20
CA ALA A 80 4.02 1.34 1.25
C ALA A 80 4.71 0.07 1.77
N HIS A 81 4.59 -1.02 1.03
CA HIS A 81 4.91 -2.37 1.48
C HIS A 81 6.05 -2.98 0.69
N VAL A 82 7.03 -3.51 1.40
CA VAL A 82 8.16 -4.27 0.88
C VAL A 82 7.95 -5.77 1.11
N GLY A 83 7.50 -6.15 2.32
CA GLY A 83 7.28 -7.54 2.69
C GLY A 83 6.73 -7.69 4.11
N PHE A 84 6.04 -8.80 4.38
CA PHE A 84 5.45 -9.08 5.69
C PHE A 84 6.48 -9.41 6.79
N ASP A 85 7.67 -9.83 6.39
CA ASP A 85 8.81 -10.13 7.26
C ASP A 85 9.70 -8.90 7.55
N ARG A 86 9.34 -7.73 6.99
CA ARG A 86 10.11 -6.49 7.11
C ARG A 86 9.60 -5.60 8.24
N PRO A 87 10.48 -4.81 8.87
CA PRO A 87 10.07 -3.84 9.86
C PRO A 87 9.11 -2.81 9.24
N THR A 88 8.27 -2.19 10.07
CA THR A 88 7.37 -1.13 9.64
C THR A 88 7.70 0.16 10.36
N ILE A 89 7.88 1.23 9.59
CA ILE A 89 8.12 2.59 10.09
C ILE A 89 6.80 3.37 9.99
N LEU A 90 6.34 3.89 11.10
CA LEU A 90 5.18 4.78 11.19
C LEU A 90 5.64 6.23 11.13
N VAL A 91 5.13 6.97 10.14
CA VAL A 91 5.34 8.41 10.01
C VAL A 91 4.02 9.13 10.32
N THR A 92 4.05 9.97 11.34
CA THR A 92 2.92 10.81 11.73
C THR A 92 3.15 12.22 11.18
N GLU A 93 2.41 12.58 10.13
CA GLU A 93 2.56 13.86 9.44
C GLU A 93 1.68 14.95 10.05
N GLY A 94 2.33 16.07 10.45
CA GLY A 94 1.65 17.19 11.06
C GLY A 94 0.74 17.99 10.13
N TYR A 95 0.98 17.92 8.81
CA TYR A 95 0.18 18.65 7.81
C TYR A 95 -0.48 17.69 6.82
N GLY A 96 0.28 17.01 6.02
CA GLY A 96 -0.23 16.06 5.05
C GLY A 96 0.87 15.29 4.37
N ALA A 97 0.58 14.04 3.99
CA ALA A 97 1.51 13.13 3.37
C ALA A 97 1.38 13.09 1.84
N ALA A 98 0.96 14.20 1.20
CA ALA A 98 0.74 14.23 -0.25
C ALA A 98 2.01 13.89 -1.06
N TYR A 99 3.20 14.21 -0.55
CA TYR A 99 4.48 13.84 -1.14
C TYR A 99 4.66 12.32 -1.24
N ALA A 100 4.13 11.58 -0.27
CA ALA A 100 4.20 10.12 -0.25
C ALA A 100 3.30 9.45 -1.31
N LEU A 101 2.40 10.18 -1.96
CA LEU A 101 1.64 9.70 -3.12
C LEU A 101 2.49 9.57 -4.39
N ASN A 102 3.59 10.34 -4.47
CA ASN A 102 4.48 10.31 -5.63
C ASN A 102 5.08 8.90 -5.82
N PRO A 103 4.98 8.28 -7.02
CA PRO A 103 5.56 6.97 -7.29
C PRO A 103 7.06 6.87 -7.01
N ARG A 104 7.79 7.95 -7.24
CA ARG A 104 9.25 8.03 -7.06
C ARG A 104 9.70 8.35 -5.64
N TYR A 105 8.75 8.64 -4.73
CA TYR A 105 9.10 8.94 -3.36
C TYR A 105 9.48 7.68 -2.59
N GLN A 106 10.63 7.72 -1.96
CA GLN A 106 11.10 6.71 -1.00
C GLN A 106 11.69 7.41 0.22
N GLU A 107 11.22 7.04 1.41
CA GLU A 107 11.79 7.51 2.67
C GLU A 107 13.19 6.93 2.89
N GLU A 108 14.14 7.74 3.35
CA GLU A 108 15.53 7.33 3.52
C GLU A 108 15.69 6.16 4.51
N LEU A 109 14.97 6.20 5.62
CA LEU A 109 14.98 5.12 6.59
C LEU A 109 14.40 3.81 6.02
N SER A 110 13.37 3.90 5.17
CA SER A 110 12.83 2.73 4.49
C SER A 110 13.86 2.08 3.58
N LYS A 111 14.62 2.89 2.84
CA LYS A 111 15.70 2.40 1.99
C LYS A 111 16.81 1.75 2.81
N LEU A 112 17.21 2.37 3.93
CA LEU A 112 18.31 1.89 4.78
C LEU A 112 17.95 0.57 5.48
N LEU A 113 16.71 0.42 5.94
CA LEU A 113 16.25 -0.72 6.74
C LEU A 113 15.46 -1.76 5.92
N ASP A 114 15.26 -1.51 4.62
CA ASP A 114 14.38 -2.31 3.77
C ASP A 114 13.00 -2.51 4.44
N ALA A 115 12.39 -1.37 4.83
CA ALA A 115 11.24 -1.33 5.70
C ALA A 115 9.96 -0.94 4.98
N ASN A 116 8.83 -1.48 5.46
CA ASN A 116 7.49 -0.98 5.13
C ASN A 116 7.30 0.42 5.72
N MET A 117 6.47 1.24 5.07
CA MET A 117 6.12 2.58 5.54
C MET A 117 4.62 2.73 5.70
N VAL A 118 4.22 3.39 6.78
CA VAL A 118 2.84 3.81 7.00
C VAL A 118 2.85 5.30 7.33
N PHE A 119 2.28 6.11 6.44
CA PHE A 119 2.15 7.55 6.62
C PHE A 119 0.73 7.85 7.07
N VAL A 120 0.58 8.46 8.25
CA VAL A 120 -0.72 8.82 8.82
C VAL A 120 -0.83 10.34 8.84
N GLU A 121 -1.80 10.89 8.10
CA GLU A 121 -2.09 12.32 8.12
C GLU A 121 -2.80 12.72 9.40
N TYR A 122 -2.53 13.93 9.89
CA TYR A 122 -3.24 14.47 11.05
C TYR A 122 -4.73 14.70 10.78
N ARG A 123 -5.50 14.57 11.84
CA ARG A 123 -6.91 14.96 11.85
C ARG A 123 -7.06 16.41 11.42
N TYR A 124 -8.12 16.73 10.68
CA TYR A 124 -8.54 18.10 10.34
C TYR A 124 -7.65 18.85 9.35
N PHE A 125 -6.65 18.22 8.74
CA PHE A 125 -5.88 18.81 7.64
C PHE A 125 -6.41 18.37 6.27
N LEU A 126 -6.15 19.16 5.23
CA LEU A 126 -6.41 18.87 3.81
C LEU A 126 -7.84 18.40 3.50
N GLY A 127 -8.85 19.05 4.08
CA GLY A 127 -10.26 18.71 3.83
C GLY A 127 -10.80 17.53 4.64
N LEU A 128 -10.03 17.02 5.59
CA LEU A 128 -10.45 15.99 6.55
C LEU A 128 -11.24 16.58 7.73
N ARG A 129 -11.81 17.79 7.56
CA ARG A 129 -12.67 18.42 8.57
C ARG A 129 -14.00 17.70 8.62
N PRO A 130 -14.57 17.45 9.80
CA PRO A 130 -15.95 17.03 9.93
C PRO A 130 -16.87 18.06 9.26
N ALA A 131 -17.91 17.58 8.59
CA ALA A 131 -18.97 18.42 8.06
C ALA A 131 -19.78 19.04 9.20
#